data_2d0c2aefd77bb1ef29571f5db21a920d
#
_entry.id   2d0c2aefd77bb1ef29571f5db21a920d
#
_cell.length_a   1.000
_cell.length_b   1.000
_cell.length_c   1.000
_cell.angle_alpha   90.00
_cell.angle_beta   90.00
_cell.angle_gamma   90.00
#
_symmetry.space_group_name_H-M   'P 1'
#
loop_
_entity.id
_entity.type
_entity.pdbx_description
1 polymer ?
#
loop_
_entity_poly.entity_id
_entity_poly.type
_entity_poly.pdbx_seq_one_letter_code
_entity_poly.pdbx_strand_id
1 'polypeptide(L)'
;MAITTTPITDAADELANSLTEGAQAVDELAQGIVNALVELDKRLAVVEESGETEPPINPEPPEGDSDIPLTWNDARFSGNAQSGATTIGGGQTISKKSITETGHTASIISQGGTIDTCRVNSREGVRIASSGTHTIKNSYLEATGTGDDHADTIQAYAPGSKGKIVVSNSSIVAHTQAATAGFFIADNWTGTVEFTDVVFQGGPYGCRIHPDTGGDNILKFRNVFFVGPFGYGPMLFSNYGGHKNVFEVWENVRHATIVNGELVPGNVINKPASTEVSTESMTKEKAVKETKATKPV
;
A
#
# COMPACT_ATOMS: atom_id res chain seq x y z
N MET A 1 -10.37 -53.46 -42.20
CA MET A 1 -10.61 -52.28 -41.37
C MET A 1 -9.26 -51.68 -41.09
N ALA A 2 -8.85 -50.59 -41.79
CA ALA A 2 -7.57 -49.98 -41.59
C ALA A 2 -7.71 -48.97 -40.41
N ILE A 3 -6.92 -49.17 -39.35
CA ILE A 3 -6.83 -48.24 -38.24
C ILE A 3 -5.92 -47.10 -38.72
N THR A 4 -6.45 -45.92 -38.86
CA THR A 4 -5.68 -44.71 -39.18
C THR A 4 -4.93 -44.26 -37.94
N THR A 5 -3.62 -44.31 -37.98
CA THR A 5 -2.71 -43.88 -36.88
C THR A 5 -2.43 -42.37 -36.86
N THR A 6 -2.97 -41.60 -37.79
CA THR A 6 -2.76 -40.17 -37.96
C THR A 6 -3.05 -39.27 -36.74
N PRO A 7 -4.08 -39.51 -35.88
CA PRO A 7 -4.35 -38.61 -34.76
C PRO A 7 -3.36 -38.69 -33.61
N ILE A 8 -2.61 -39.80 -33.50
CA ILE A 8 -1.66 -39.97 -32.36
C ILE A 8 -0.32 -39.29 -32.69
N THR A 9 0.08 -39.32 -33.94
CA THR A 9 1.31 -38.64 -34.41
C THR A 9 1.17 -37.12 -34.31
N ASP A 10 0.02 -36.58 -34.73
CA ASP A 10 -0.25 -35.13 -34.69
C ASP A 10 -0.23 -34.60 -33.23
N ALA A 11 -0.83 -35.33 -32.29
CA ALA A 11 -0.81 -34.97 -30.84
C ALA A 11 0.59 -35.07 -30.23
N ALA A 12 1.41 -36.02 -30.67
CA ALA A 12 2.80 -36.17 -30.24
C ALA A 12 3.68 -35.02 -30.72
N ASP A 13 3.45 -34.56 -31.98
CA ASP A 13 4.17 -33.45 -32.57
C ASP A 13 3.79 -32.11 -31.90
N GLU A 14 2.52 -31.88 -31.59
CA GLU A 14 2.07 -30.72 -30.81
C GLU A 14 2.69 -30.67 -29.42
N LEU A 15 2.74 -31.81 -28.73
CA LEU A 15 3.37 -31.90 -27.41
C LEU A 15 4.87 -31.62 -27.48
N ALA A 16 5.55 -32.15 -28.47
CA ALA A 16 6.98 -31.93 -28.69
C ALA A 16 7.29 -30.45 -28.97
N ASN A 17 6.46 -29.78 -29.77
CA ASN A 17 6.59 -28.37 -30.06
C ASN A 17 6.36 -27.52 -28.77
N SER A 18 5.31 -27.82 -28.00
CA SER A 18 5.00 -27.13 -26.74
C SER A 18 6.11 -27.28 -25.69
N LEU A 19 6.73 -28.46 -25.63
CA LEU A 19 7.88 -28.70 -24.75
C LEU A 19 9.13 -27.93 -25.21
N THR A 20 9.33 -27.80 -26.52
CA THR A 20 10.45 -27.03 -27.07
C THR A 20 10.29 -25.54 -26.82
N GLU A 21 9.09 -24.99 -26.99
CA GLU A 21 8.76 -23.59 -26.68
C GLU A 21 8.92 -23.32 -25.19
N GLY A 22 8.47 -24.23 -24.33
CA GLY A 22 8.65 -24.13 -22.88
C GLY A 22 10.13 -24.13 -22.46
N ALA A 23 10.96 -24.97 -23.09
CA ALA A 23 12.39 -25.00 -22.84
C ALA A 23 13.09 -23.70 -23.28
N GLN A 24 12.70 -23.14 -24.42
CA GLN A 24 13.23 -21.86 -24.89
C GLN A 24 12.87 -20.72 -23.93
N ALA A 25 11.63 -20.65 -23.44
CA ALA A 25 11.20 -19.64 -22.48
C ALA A 25 11.98 -19.71 -21.14
N VAL A 26 12.32 -20.91 -20.70
CA VAL A 26 13.15 -21.13 -19.51
C VAL A 26 14.59 -20.65 -19.75
N ASP A 27 15.16 -20.92 -20.92
CA ASP A 27 16.50 -20.46 -21.29
C ASP A 27 16.58 -18.93 -21.39
N GLU A 28 15.59 -18.28 -21.98
CA GLU A 28 15.50 -16.82 -22.06
C GLU A 28 15.41 -16.18 -20.67
N LEU A 29 14.62 -16.78 -19.77
CA LEU A 29 14.51 -16.31 -18.39
C LEU A 29 15.82 -16.47 -17.63
N ALA A 30 16.48 -17.63 -17.78
CA ALA A 30 17.77 -17.89 -17.16
C ALA A 30 18.84 -16.90 -17.64
N GLN A 31 18.87 -16.61 -18.95
CA GLN A 31 19.78 -15.63 -19.52
C GLN A 31 19.49 -14.21 -19.03
N GLY A 32 18.23 -13.86 -18.87
CA GLY A 32 17.80 -12.58 -18.28
C GLY A 32 18.30 -12.40 -16.86
N ILE A 33 18.21 -13.44 -16.03
CA ILE A 33 18.74 -13.44 -14.66
C ILE A 33 20.26 -13.29 -14.65
N VAL A 34 20.97 -14.03 -15.48
CA VAL A 34 22.44 -13.92 -15.58
C VAL A 34 22.86 -12.51 -15.98
N ASN A 35 22.21 -11.92 -16.97
CA ASN A 35 22.51 -10.56 -17.40
C ASN A 35 22.25 -9.52 -16.29
N ALA A 36 21.17 -9.67 -15.52
CA ALA A 36 20.88 -8.81 -14.38
C ALA A 36 21.92 -8.93 -13.26
N LEU A 37 22.40 -10.15 -12.99
CA LEU A 37 23.47 -10.38 -12.01
C LEU A 37 24.79 -9.78 -12.44
N VAL A 38 25.16 -9.91 -13.72
CA VAL A 38 26.38 -9.31 -14.27
C VAL A 38 26.32 -7.77 -14.20
N GLU A 39 25.17 -7.18 -14.46
CA GLU A 39 25.00 -5.73 -14.36
C GLU A 39 25.08 -5.26 -12.90
N LEU A 40 24.53 -6.03 -11.96
CA LEU A 40 24.64 -5.77 -10.54
C LEU A 40 26.10 -5.83 -10.06
N ASP A 41 26.84 -6.82 -10.50
CA ASP A 41 28.26 -7.01 -10.18
C ASP A 41 29.12 -5.84 -10.70
N LYS A 42 28.86 -5.37 -11.94
CA LYS A 42 29.51 -4.17 -12.48
C LYS A 42 29.23 -2.92 -11.66
N ARG A 43 27.99 -2.75 -11.20
CA ARG A 43 27.62 -1.61 -10.37
C ARG A 43 28.26 -1.69 -8.99
N LEU A 44 28.41 -2.89 -8.45
CA LEU A 44 29.13 -3.12 -7.19
C LEU A 44 30.61 -2.78 -7.33
N ALA A 45 31.26 -3.24 -8.41
CA ALA A 45 32.66 -2.95 -8.68
C ALA A 45 32.94 -1.44 -8.83
N VAL A 46 32.02 -0.68 -9.45
CA VAL A 46 32.13 0.78 -9.55
C VAL A 46 32.06 1.47 -8.17
N VAL A 47 31.26 0.93 -7.25
CA VAL A 47 31.16 1.43 -5.87
C VAL A 47 32.45 1.14 -5.09
N GLU A 48 33.06 -0.03 -5.29
CA GLU A 48 34.34 -0.39 -4.65
C GLU A 48 35.53 0.43 -5.20
N GLU A 49 35.51 0.76 -6.50
CA GLU A 49 36.63 1.48 -7.16
C GLU A 49 36.55 3.01 -6.94
N SER A 50 35.37 3.56 -6.64
CA SER A 50 35.17 4.99 -6.41
C SER A 50 35.83 5.49 -5.13
N GLY A 51 36.28 4.60 -4.23
CA GLY A 51 36.96 4.99 -3.00
C GLY A 51 36.14 5.92 -2.10
N GLU A 52 34.84 6.04 -2.36
CA GLU A 52 33.93 6.79 -1.51
C GLU A 52 33.84 6.10 -0.16
N THR A 53 34.62 6.63 0.75
CA THR A 53 34.59 6.36 2.17
C THR A 53 33.18 6.63 2.68
N GLU A 54 32.60 5.60 3.22
CA GLU A 54 31.33 5.50 3.90
C GLU A 54 30.11 5.77 3.00
N PRO A 55 29.14 4.82 2.95
CA PRO A 55 27.82 5.16 2.49
C PRO A 55 27.38 6.40 3.28
N PRO A 56 26.66 7.38 2.67
CA PRO A 56 26.24 8.57 3.38
C PRO A 56 25.67 8.11 4.72
N ILE A 57 26.23 8.62 5.81
CA ILE A 57 25.79 8.31 7.17
C ILE A 57 24.30 8.45 7.13
N ASN A 58 23.65 7.29 7.14
CA ASN A 58 22.20 7.25 7.19
C ASN A 58 21.86 8.02 8.46
N PRO A 59 21.22 9.19 8.41
CA PRO A 59 20.93 9.91 9.64
C PRO A 59 20.28 8.92 10.57
N GLU A 60 20.87 8.71 11.74
CA GLU A 60 20.25 7.89 12.78
C GLU A 60 18.78 8.26 12.84
N PRO A 61 17.87 7.27 12.91
CA PRO A 61 16.46 7.58 13.10
C PRO A 61 16.40 8.57 14.26
N PRO A 62 15.68 9.69 14.16
CA PRO A 62 15.54 10.58 15.29
C PRO A 62 15.15 9.72 16.49
N GLU A 63 15.90 9.83 17.58
CA GLU A 63 15.61 9.15 18.84
C GLU A 63 14.25 9.65 19.36
N GLY A 64 13.20 9.04 18.86
CA GLY A 64 11.86 9.12 19.42
C GLY A 64 11.48 7.71 19.81
N ASP A 65 10.91 7.52 20.96
CA ASP A 65 10.31 6.26 21.41
C ASP A 65 9.15 5.85 20.47
N SER A 66 9.49 5.52 19.21
CA SER A 66 8.55 5.03 18.24
C SER A 66 8.40 3.53 18.45
N ASP A 67 7.24 3.12 18.94
CA ASP A 67 6.95 1.71 19.23
C ASP A 67 6.58 0.90 17.97
N ILE A 68 6.77 1.42 16.80
CA ILE A 68 6.43 0.73 15.54
C ILE A 68 7.52 -0.32 15.18
N PRO A 69 7.11 -1.46 14.59
CA PRO A 69 5.77 -1.80 14.10
C PRO A 69 4.87 -2.30 15.22
N LEU A 70 3.65 -1.80 15.28
CA LEU A 70 2.63 -2.40 16.13
C LEU A 70 2.13 -3.70 15.52
N THR A 71 1.75 -4.65 16.35
CA THR A 71 1.12 -5.90 15.95
C THR A 71 -0.24 -6.06 16.63
N TRP A 72 -1.06 -6.98 16.12
CA TRP A 72 -2.35 -7.29 16.75
C TRP A 72 -2.22 -7.66 18.25
N ASN A 73 -1.12 -8.32 18.62
CA ASN A 73 -0.88 -8.82 19.98
C ASN A 73 0.02 -7.91 20.81
N ASP A 74 0.22 -6.67 20.40
CA ASP A 74 0.99 -5.70 21.17
C ASP A 74 0.40 -5.51 22.56
N ALA A 75 1.26 -5.40 23.56
CA ALA A 75 0.86 -5.30 24.98
C ALA A 75 -0.02 -4.08 25.27
N ARG A 76 0.11 -2.99 24.51
CA ARG A 76 -0.74 -1.79 24.62
C ARG A 76 -2.22 -2.08 24.38
N PHE A 77 -2.55 -3.14 23.62
CA PHE A 77 -3.93 -3.55 23.36
C PHE A 77 -4.45 -4.56 24.39
N SER A 78 -3.64 -4.93 25.38
CA SER A 78 -4.08 -5.77 26.47
C SER A 78 -5.20 -5.07 27.25
N GLY A 79 -6.31 -5.78 27.44
CA GLY A 79 -7.48 -5.21 28.12
C GLY A 79 -8.35 -4.27 27.24
N ASN A 80 -8.07 -4.14 25.95
CA ASN A 80 -8.99 -3.45 25.04
C ASN A 80 -10.36 -4.14 25.04
N ALA A 81 -11.42 -3.35 25.19
CA ALA A 81 -12.78 -3.86 25.14
C ALA A 81 -13.14 -4.27 23.70
N GLN A 82 -13.80 -5.44 23.56
CA GLN A 82 -14.35 -5.83 22.27
C GLN A 82 -15.45 -4.84 21.86
N SER A 83 -15.50 -4.50 20.57
CA SER A 83 -16.49 -3.59 20.00
C SER A 83 -16.83 -4.05 18.59
N GLY A 84 -18.05 -3.77 18.15
CA GLY A 84 -18.45 -3.90 16.75
C GLY A 84 -18.15 -2.61 15.96
N ALA A 85 -18.64 -2.57 14.71
CA ALA A 85 -18.55 -1.40 13.86
C ALA A 85 -19.17 -0.17 14.53
N THR A 86 -18.58 1.00 14.30
CA THR A 86 -18.97 2.24 14.96
C THR A 86 -18.76 3.46 14.08
N THR A 87 -19.53 4.52 14.38
CA THR A 87 -19.32 5.84 13.79
C THR A 87 -18.85 6.82 14.87
N ILE A 88 -17.83 7.61 14.57
CA ILE A 88 -17.33 8.66 15.45
C ILE A 88 -17.53 10.04 14.80
N GLY A 89 -18.11 10.97 15.54
CA GLY A 89 -18.31 12.36 15.12
C GLY A 89 -17.14 13.27 15.45
N GLY A 90 -17.22 14.50 15.00
CA GLY A 90 -16.20 15.51 15.27
C GLY A 90 -15.98 15.74 16.75
N GLY A 91 -14.72 15.77 17.17
CA GLY A 91 -14.31 15.96 18.57
C GLY A 91 -14.50 14.73 19.48
N GLN A 92 -15.09 13.64 18.99
CA GLN A 92 -15.23 12.40 19.76
C GLN A 92 -13.92 11.59 19.70
N THR A 93 -13.71 10.80 20.75
CA THR A 93 -12.59 9.84 20.80
C THR A 93 -13.13 8.44 21.06
N ILE A 94 -12.73 7.50 20.20
CA ILE A 94 -12.81 6.07 20.49
C ILE A 94 -11.41 5.60 20.92
N SER A 95 -11.34 4.93 22.03
CA SER A 95 -10.04 4.44 22.53
C SER A 95 -10.15 3.06 23.15
N LYS A 96 -9.02 2.34 23.14
CA LYS A 96 -8.86 1.02 23.76
C LYS A 96 -9.95 0.04 23.32
N LYS A 97 -10.15 -0.07 21.99
CA LYS A 97 -11.10 -1.00 21.40
C LYS A 97 -10.38 -2.04 20.55
N SER A 98 -10.87 -3.27 20.63
CA SER A 98 -10.57 -4.36 19.71
C SER A 98 -11.80 -4.56 18.84
N ILE A 99 -11.66 -4.36 17.54
CA ILE A 99 -12.76 -4.48 16.58
C ILE A 99 -12.39 -5.56 15.57
N THR A 100 -13.24 -6.57 15.46
CA THR A 100 -13.17 -7.60 14.42
C THR A 100 -14.50 -7.59 13.70
N GLU A 101 -14.46 -7.24 12.42
CA GLU A 101 -15.68 -7.07 11.61
C GLU A 101 -15.46 -7.66 10.21
N THR A 102 -16.39 -8.50 9.78
CA THR A 102 -16.34 -9.15 8.45
C THR A 102 -17.43 -8.65 7.51
N GLY A 103 -18.21 -7.65 7.94
CA GLY A 103 -19.31 -7.07 7.18
C GLY A 103 -18.85 -6.30 5.93
N HIS A 104 -19.82 -5.75 5.21
CA HIS A 104 -19.61 -5.05 3.94
C HIS A 104 -19.25 -3.56 4.08
N THR A 105 -19.24 -3.05 5.29
CA THR A 105 -18.94 -1.64 5.58
C THR A 105 -17.64 -1.51 6.35
N ALA A 106 -17.07 -0.29 6.36
CA ALA A 106 -15.92 0.00 7.21
C ALA A 106 -16.26 -0.21 8.69
N SER A 107 -15.31 -0.77 9.42
CA SER A 107 -15.48 -0.98 10.87
C SER A 107 -15.58 0.30 11.65
N ILE A 108 -14.86 1.34 11.24
CA ILE A 108 -14.96 2.67 11.84
C ILE A 108 -15.27 3.68 10.75
N ILE A 109 -16.43 4.36 10.87
CA ILE A 109 -16.77 5.51 10.02
C ILE A 109 -16.40 6.77 10.79
N SER A 110 -15.37 7.48 10.35
CA SER A 110 -14.93 8.72 10.97
C SER A 110 -15.57 9.93 10.29
N GLN A 111 -16.37 10.67 11.04
CA GLN A 111 -16.91 11.98 10.67
C GLN A 111 -16.12 13.12 11.35
N GLY A 112 -14.81 12.90 11.60
CA GLY A 112 -13.93 13.70 12.43
C GLY A 112 -13.73 13.04 13.80
N GLY A 113 -12.69 13.45 14.53
CA GLY A 113 -12.42 12.90 15.86
C GLY A 113 -11.17 12.01 15.91
N THR A 114 -11.03 11.24 16.97
CA THR A 114 -9.79 10.53 17.30
C THR A 114 -10.04 9.02 17.50
N ILE A 115 -9.18 8.22 16.88
CA ILE A 115 -9.03 6.78 17.11
C ILE A 115 -7.69 6.60 17.83
N ASP A 116 -7.70 6.09 19.05
CA ASP A 116 -6.50 6.00 19.91
C ASP A 116 -6.38 4.62 20.57
N THR A 117 -5.22 4.01 20.46
CA THR A 117 -4.92 2.71 21.07
C THR A 117 -5.96 1.63 20.71
N CYS A 118 -6.40 1.63 19.46
CA CYS A 118 -7.32 0.65 18.91
C CYS A 118 -6.60 -0.38 18.05
N ARG A 119 -7.14 -1.61 18.03
CA ARG A 119 -6.78 -2.60 17.02
C ARG A 119 -8.02 -3.01 16.23
N VAL A 120 -7.87 -3.01 14.92
CA VAL A 120 -8.94 -3.30 13.97
C VAL A 120 -8.46 -4.38 13.02
N ASN A 121 -9.25 -5.44 12.86
CA ASN A 121 -9.07 -6.44 11.81
C ASN A 121 -10.43 -6.64 11.15
N SER A 122 -10.53 -6.22 9.90
CA SER A 122 -11.83 -6.20 9.22
C SER A 122 -11.69 -6.27 7.70
N ARG A 123 -12.82 -6.36 7.02
CA ARG A 123 -12.86 -6.28 5.58
C ARG A 123 -12.38 -4.92 5.07
N GLU A 124 -12.91 -3.81 5.62
CA GLU A 124 -12.45 -2.43 5.45
C GLU A 124 -12.25 -1.81 6.84
N GLY A 125 -11.13 -1.16 7.07
CA GLY A 125 -10.79 -0.66 8.40
C GLY A 125 -11.51 0.63 8.77
N VAL A 126 -10.94 1.77 8.38
CA VAL A 126 -11.43 3.12 8.73
C VAL A 126 -11.85 3.86 7.46
N ARG A 127 -13.08 4.35 7.43
CA ARG A 127 -13.56 5.26 6.40
C ARG A 127 -13.58 6.69 6.92
N ILE A 128 -12.84 7.58 6.25
CA ILE A 128 -12.87 9.02 6.47
C ILE A 128 -14.07 9.57 5.67
N ALA A 129 -15.13 9.98 6.35
CA ALA A 129 -16.44 10.23 5.76
C ALA A 129 -16.91 11.68 5.88
N SER A 130 -16.02 12.64 6.09
CA SER A 130 -16.36 14.06 6.18
C SER A 130 -15.16 14.97 5.96
N SER A 131 -15.44 16.28 5.92
CA SER A 131 -14.46 17.34 6.20
C SER A 131 -14.17 17.40 7.70
N GLY A 132 -13.03 17.88 8.09
CA GLY A 132 -12.63 18.02 9.49
C GLY A 132 -11.29 17.39 9.77
N THR A 133 -11.00 17.22 11.05
CA THR A 133 -9.74 16.57 11.47
C THR A 133 -10.03 15.15 11.96
N HIS A 134 -9.33 14.21 11.35
CA HIS A 134 -9.38 12.79 11.66
C HIS A 134 -8.01 12.38 12.20
N THR A 135 -7.95 11.95 13.44
CA THR A 135 -6.70 11.53 14.09
C THR A 135 -6.74 10.04 14.36
N ILE A 136 -5.69 9.33 13.93
CA ILE A 136 -5.47 7.91 14.22
C ILE A 136 -4.10 7.82 14.88
N LYS A 137 -4.03 7.25 16.08
CA LYS A 137 -2.75 7.14 16.78
C LYS A 137 -2.66 5.87 17.62
N ASN A 138 -1.42 5.43 17.84
CA ASN A 138 -1.10 4.28 18.69
C ASN A 138 -1.92 3.03 18.32
N SER A 139 -2.25 2.85 17.04
CA SER A 139 -3.25 1.88 16.61
C SER A 139 -2.69 0.89 15.59
N TYR A 140 -3.21 -0.34 15.64
CA TYR A 140 -3.00 -1.37 14.64
C TYR A 140 -4.27 -1.50 13.80
N LEU A 141 -4.16 -1.24 12.52
CA LEU A 141 -5.28 -1.32 11.58
C LEU A 141 -4.95 -2.32 10.48
N GLU A 142 -5.86 -3.24 10.22
CA GLU A 142 -5.70 -4.32 9.27
C GLU A 142 -6.97 -4.51 8.46
N ALA A 143 -6.82 -4.55 7.13
CA ALA A 143 -7.91 -4.85 6.22
C ALA A 143 -7.61 -6.07 5.36
N THR A 144 -8.57 -6.98 5.29
CA THR A 144 -8.43 -8.22 4.53
C THR A 144 -9.05 -8.14 3.14
N GLY A 145 -10.08 -7.33 2.92
CA GLY A 145 -10.85 -7.33 1.70
C GLY A 145 -11.46 -8.70 1.38
N THR A 146 -12.35 -8.78 0.44
CA THR A 146 -12.87 -10.07 -0.08
C THR A 146 -13.28 -9.96 -1.53
N GLY A 147 -12.95 -10.96 -2.36
CA GLY A 147 -13.40 -11.02 -3.75
C GLY A 147 -12.95 -9.82 -4.59
N ASP A 148 -13.89 -9.11 -5.17
CA ASP A 148 -13.67 -7.93 -6.01
C ASP A 148 -13.76 -6.60 -5.22
N ASP A 149 -13.51 -6.65 -3.91
CA ASP A 149 -13.51 -5.49 -3.04
C ASP A 149 -12.52 -4.41 -3.48
N HIS A 150 -12.87 -3.18 -3.18
CA HIS A 150 -11.93 -2.06 -3.11
C HIS A 150 -11.77 -1.60 -1.65
N ALA A 151 -11.81 -2.56 -0.73
CA ALA A 151 -11.64 -2.31 0.68
C ALA A 151 -10.21 -1.85 0.98
N ASP A 152 -10.06 -0.82 1.76
CA ASP A 152 -8.78 -0.27 2.17
C ASP A 152 -8.67 -0.28 3.69
N THR A 153 -7.44 -0.27 4.22
CA THR A 153 -7.27 -0.19 5.67
C THR A 153 -7.70 1.17 6.20
N ILE A 154 -7.37 2.24 5.48
CA ILE A 154 -7.91 3.59 5.69
C ILE A 154 -8.31 4.15 4.34
N GLN A 155 -9.59 4.48 4.16
CA GLN A 155 -10.11 5.06 2.93
C GLN A 155 -10.72 6.43 3.18
N ALA A 156 -10.28 7.45 2.45
CA ALA A 156 -10.99 8.72 2.40
C ALA A 156 -12.07 8.66 1.32
N TYR A 157 -13.30 8.46 1.75
CA TYR A 157 -14.48 8.37 0.88
C TYR A 157 -15.57 9.34 1.33
N ALA A 158 -15.42 10.58 0.92
CA ALA A 158 -16.38 11.66 1.14
C ALA A 158 -16.23 12.70 0.02
N PRO A 159 -16.81 12.44 -1.16
CA PRO A 159 -16.66 13.29 -2.33
C PRO A 159 -16.96 14.76 -2.06
N GLY A 160 -16.06 15.66 -2.47
CA GLY A 160 -16.18 17.10 -2.27
C GLY A 160 -15.79 17.59 -0.87
N SER A 161 -15.36 16.69 0.03
CA SER A 161 -14.90 17.07 1.36
C SER A 161 -13.46 17.55 1.35
N LYS A 162 -13.14 18.49 2.25
CA LYS A 162 -11.79 18.97 2.56
C LYS A 162 -11.50 18.83 4.03
N GLY A 163 -10.36 18.23 4.38
CA GLY A 163 -10.07 17.99 5.78
C GLY A 163 -8.59 17.80 6.10
N LYS A 164 -8.37 17.23 7.26
CA LYS A 164 -7.03 16.84 7.72
C LYS A 164 -7.09 15.41 8.26
N ILE A 165 -6.16 14.57 7.80
CA ILE A 165 -5.94 13.23 8.32
C ILE A 165 -4.56 13.22 8.97
N VAL A 166 -4.50 12.81 10.23
CA VAL A 166 -3.26 12.67 11.01
C VAL A 166 -3.16 11.23 11.48
N VAL A 167 -2.10 10.55 11.09
CA VAL A 167 -1.82 9.19 11.56
C VAL A 167 -0.46 9.19 12.22
N SER A 168 -0.38 8.69 13.45
CA SER A 168 0.88 8.63 14.17
C SER A 168 1.03 7.35 14.98
N ASN A 169 2.29 6.91 15.15
CA ASN A 169 2.67 5.73 15.92
C ASN A 169 1.72 4.54 15.67
N SER A 170 1.57 4.17 14.39
CA SER A 170 0.53 3.21 13.96
C SER A 170 1.04 2.28 12.87
N SER A 171 0.49 1.06 12.85
CA SER A 171 0.69 0.10 11.76
C SER A 171 -0.57 -0.04 10.93
N ILE A 172 -0.42 0.07 9.61
CA ILE A 172 -1.47 0.00 8.60
C ILE A 172 -1.17 -1.20 7.71
N VAL A 173 -1.99 -2.23 7.81
CA VAL A 173 -1.76 -3.52 7.16
C VAL A 173 -2.88 -3.83 6.16
N ALA A 174 -2.50 -4.16 4.94
CA ALA A 174 -3.42 -4.64 3.92
C ALA A 174 -2.96 -6.00 3.42
N HIS A 175 -3.84 -7.01 3.42
CA HIS A 175 -3.43 -8.39 3.19
C HIS A 175 -3.69 -8.91 1.79
N THR A 176 -4.65 -8.37 1.05
CA THR A 176 -5.12 -9.03 -0.17
C THR A 176 -5.00 -8.15 -1.40
N GLN A 177 -4.99 -8.80 -2.58
CA GLN A 177 -5.12 -8.12 -3.86
C GLN A 177 -6.54 -7.56 -4.09
N ALA A 178 -7.48 -7.88 -3.21
CA ALA A 178 -8.83 -7.32 -3.23
C ALA A 178 -8.89 -5.89 -2.69
N ALA A 179 -7.98 -5.53 -1.76
CA ALA A 179 -7.82 -4.16 -1.32
C ALA A 179 -7.19 -3.29 -2.42
N THR A 180 -7.42 -1.98 -2.35
CA THR A 180 -6.74 -1.01 -3.24
C THR A 180 -5.42 -0.56 -2.63
N ALA A 181 -5.41 -0.25 -1.34
CA ALA A 181 -4.22 0.15 -0.60
C ALA A 181 -4.38 -0.01 0.91
N GLY A 182 -3.26 0.10 1.63
CA GLY A 182 -3.30 0.34 3.08
C GLY A 182 -3.95 1.68 3.41
N PHE A 183 -3.54 2.74 2.72
CA PHE A 183 -4.16 4.06 2.79
C PHE A 183 -4.55 4.53 1.39
N PHE A 184 -5.81 4.98 1.24
CA PHE A 184 -6.35 5.39 -0.05
C PHE A 184 -7.11 6.72 0.03
N ILE A 185 -6.75 7.63 -0.86
CA ILE A 185 -7.52 8.87 -1.15
C ILE A 185 -7.82 8.92 -2.63
N ALA A 186 -9.11 9.08 -2.94
CA ALA A 186 -9.67 9.37 -4.25
C ALA A 186 -11.05 10.01 -4.08
N ASP A 187 -11.87 9.98 -5.11
CA ASP A 187 -13.27 10.38 -5.07
C ASP A 187 -13.47 11.85 -4.60
N ASN A 188 -12.55 12.72 -5.03
CA ASN A 188 -12.60 14.17 -4.78
C ASN A 188 -12.49 14.58 -3.29
N TRP A 189 -12.06 13.69 -2.39
CA TRP A 189 -11.61 14.10 -1.07
C TRP A 189 -10.24 14.75 -1.20
N THR A 190 -10.04 15.92 -0.57
CA THR A 190 -8.76 16.62 -0.58
C THR A 190 -8.41 17.19 0.78
N GLY A 191 -7.15 17.51 0.97
CA GLY A 191 -6.72 18.17 2.20
C GLY A 191 -5.30 17.83 2.61
N THR A 192 -5.04 17.94 3.91
CA THR A 192 -3.74 17.64 4.48
C THR A 192 -3.70 16.23 5.03
N VAL A 193 -2.65 15.48 4.66
CA VAL A 193 -2.36 14.15 5.20
C VAL A 193 -1.01 14.18 5.88
N GLU A 194 -0.97 13.81 7.15
CA GLU A 194 0.23 13.78 7.97
C GLU A 194 0.45 12.37 8.51
N PHE A 195 1.60 11.76 8.17
CA PHE A 195 2.07 10.51 8.74
C PHE A 195 3.33 10.77 9.57
N THR A 196 3.33 10.33 10.81
CA THR A 196 4.50 10.36 11.70
C THR A 196 4.63 9.04 12.42
N ASP A 197 5.77 8.37 12.30
CA ASP A 197 6.00 7.05 12.89
C ASP A 197 4.94 6.03 12.44
N VAL A 198 4.88 5.77 11.13
CA VAL A 198 3.88 4.89 10.52
C VAL A 198 4.54 3.78 9.72
N VAL A 199 4.05 2.57 9.89
CA VAL A 199 4.40 1.42 9.05
C VAL A 199 3.22 1.05 8.15
N PHE A 200 3.47 1.01 6.85
CA PHE A 200 2.59 0.41 5.85
C PHE A 200 3.09 -0.99 5.52
N GLN A 201 2.20 -1.98 5.61
CA GLN A 201 2.57 -3.36 5.35
C GLN A 201 1.64 -4.03 4.35
N GLY A 202 2.23 -4.57 3.27
CA GLY A 202 1.52 -5.39 2.29
C GLY A 202 0.47 -4.67 1.45
N GLY A 203 -0.41 -5.47 0.83
CA GLY A 203 -1.46 -5.01 -0.07
C GLY A 203 -0.99 -4.73 -1.50
N PRO A 204 -1.88 -4.27 -2.38
CA PRO A 204 -1.52 -3.80 -3.73
C PRO A 204 -0.59 -2.59 -3.67
N TYR A 205 -0.96 -1.58 -2.88
CA TYR A 205 -0.13 -0.43 -2.49
C TYR A 205 -0.16 -0.25 -0.98
N GLY A 206 0.94 0.19 -0.37
CA GLY A 206 0.92 0.66 1.01
C GLY A 206 0.14 1.96 1.14
N CYS A 207 0.40 2.92 0.25
CA CYS A 207 -0.25 4.23 0.24
C CYS A 207 -0.57 4.67 -1.20
N ARG A 208 -1.83 5.06 -1.45
CA ARG A 208 -2.28 5.55 -2.76
C ARG A 208 -3.09 6.83 -2.60
N ILE A 209 -2.64 7.92 -3.22
CA ILE A 209 -3.27 9.23 -3.09
C ILE A 209 -3.45 9.88 -4.46
N HIS A 210 -4.72 10.22 -4.76
CA HIS A 210 -5.13 10.96 -5.96
C HIS A 210 -5.90 12.21 -5.54
N PRO A 211 -5.54 13.40 -6.01
CA PRO A 211 -6.29 14.62 -5.71
C PRO A 211 -7.63 14.70 -6.47
N ASP A 212 -7.77 13.98 -7.57
CA ASP A 212 -8.91 14.06 -8.49
C ASP A 212 -9.25 15.52 -8.86
N THR A 213 -10.56 15.88 -8.85
CA THR A 213 -11.03 17.24 -9.14
C THR A 213 -11.29 18.07 -7.88
N GLY A 214 -10.99 17.54 -6.69
CA GLY A 214 -11.32 18.17 -5.40
C GLY A 214 -10.39 19.31 -4.99
N GLY A 215 -9.15 19.31 -5.46
CA GLY A 215 -8.10 20.26 -5.09
C GLY A 215 -6.77 19.58 -4.78
N ASP A 216 -5.74 20.36 -4.52
CA ASP A 216 -4.42 19.83 -4.17
C ASP A 216 -4.46 19.14 -2.80
N ASN A 217 -3.70 18.04 -2.66
CA ASN A 217 -3.40 17.43 -1.37
C ASN A 217 -2.06 17.94 -0.84
N ILE A 218 -1.97 18.16 0.45
CA ILE A 218 -0.73 18.51 1.17
C ILE A 218 -0.29 17.28 1.95
N LEU A 219 0.91 16.78 1.67
CA LEU A 219 1.41 15.53 2.21
C LEU A 219 2.64 15.79 3.10
N LYS A 220 2.61 15.23 4.30
CA LYS A 220 3.70 15.30 5.28
C LYS A 220 4.01 13.90 5.78
N PHE A 221 5.19 13.41 5.44
CA PHE A 221 5.69 12.10 5.79
C PHE A 221 6.95 12.24 6.64
N ARG A 222 6.90 11.70 7.87
CA ARG A 222 8.02 11.67 8.80
C ARG A 222 8.12 10.30 9.46
N ASN A 223 9.27 9.64 9.35
CA ASN A 223 9.48 8.28 9.85
C ASN A 223 8.41 7.31 9.31
N VAL A 224 8.34 7.18 7.99
CA VAL A 224 7.34 6.34 7.32
C VAL A 224 8.03 5.16 6.65
N PHE A 225 7.58 3.96 7.00
CA PHE A 225 8.22 2.72 6.57
C PHE A 225 7.27 1.85 5.76
N PHE A 226 7.79 1.29 4.68
CA PHE A 226 7.06 0.43 3.77
C PHE A 226 7.62 -0.98 3.79
N VAL A 227 6.84 -1.92 4.33
CA VAL A 227 7.19 -3.34 4.48
C VAL A 227 6.43 -4.16 3.46
N GLY A 228 7.14 -4.71 2.47
CA GLY A 228 6.59 -5.56 1.43
C GLY A 228 6.21 -6.98 1.91
N PRO A 229 5.72 -7.84 1.01
CA PRO A 229 5.57 -7.58 -0.42
C PRO A 229 4.35 -6.73 -0.76
N PHE A 230 4.46 -5.91 -1.81
CA PHE A 230 3.35 -5.16 -2.40
C PHE A 230 3.02 -5.74 -3.77
N GLY A 231 1.75 -5.70 -4.15
CA GLY A 231 1.31 -6.19 -5.45
C GLY A 231 1.80 -5.34 -6.63
N TYR A 232 1.82 -4.01 -6.44
CA TYR A 232 2.24 -3.05 -7.48
C TYR A 232 3.36 -2.12 -7.00
N GLY A 233 3.46 -1.87 -5.70
CA GLY A 233 4.52 -1.04 -5.14
C GLY A 233 4.16 -0.44 -3.78
N PRO A 234 5.13 0.18 -3.09
CA PRO A 234 4.90 0.76 -1.77
C PRO A 234 3.90 1.92 -1.82
N MET A 235 3.90 2.69 -2.91
CA MET A 235 3.05 3.86 -3.02
C MET A 235 2.71 4.21 -4.47
N LEU A 236 1.58 4.91 -4.65
CA LEU A 236 1.18 5.53 -5.91
C LEU A 236 0.61 6.92 -5.63
N PHE A 237 1.27 7.93 -6.14
CA PHE A 237 0.81 9.33 -6.10
C PHE A 237 0.56 9.79 -7.52
N SER A 238 -0.70 10.05 -7.85
CA SER A 238 -1.10 10.56 -9.17
C SER A 238 -1.52 12.01 -9.05
N ASN A 239 -1.19 12.82 -10.04
CA ASN A 239 -1.78 14.13 -10.22
C ASN A 239 -2.93 13.99 -11.24
N TYR A 240 -4.08 14.58 -10.95
CA TYR A 240 -5.26 14.44 -11.79
C TYR A 240 -6.16 15.67 -11.73
N GLY A 241 -6.95 15.91 -12.77
CA GLY A 241 -7.91 17.00 -12.79
C GLY A 241 -7.32 18.41 -12.68
N GLY A 242 -6.03 18.59 -13.00
CA GLY A 242 -5.31 19.86 -12.82
C GLY A 242 -4.81 20.09 -11.40
N HIS A 243 -4.96 19.11 -10.53
CA HIS A 243 -4.53 19.14 -9.12
C HIS A 243 -3.36 18.20 -8.87
N LYS A 244 -2.63 18.43 -7.79
CA LYS A 244 -1.40 17.73 -7.47
C LYS A 244 -1.29 17.34 -6.00
N ASN A 245 -0.40 16.39 -5.74
CA ASN A 245 0.09 16.10 -4.39
C ASN A 245 1.32 16.98 -4.11
N VAL A 246 1.25 17.81 -3.07
CA VAL A 246 2.32 18.71 -2.63
C VAL A 246 2.99 18.10 -1.41
N PHE A 247 4.24 17.67 -1.56
CA PHE A 247 5.02 17.09 -0.45
C PHE A 247 5.72 18.20 0.33
N GLU A 248 5.09 18.66 1.43
CA GLU A 248 5.68 19.64 2.33
C GLU A 248 6.78 19.05 3.22
N VAL A 249 6.57 17.82 3.71
CA VAL A 249 7.54 17.09 4.52
C VAL A 249 7.78 15.72 3.91
N TRP A 250 9.05 15.32 3.79
CA TRP A 250 9.47 14.01 3.33
C TRP A 250 10.77 13.64 4.04
N GLU A 251 10.63 13.14 5.27
CA GLU A 251 11.74 12.88 6.17
C GLU A 251 11.75 11.42 6.59
N ASN A 252 12.88 10.75 6.42
CA ASN A 252 13.07 9.35 6.80
C ASN A 252 11.97 8.41 6.28
N VAL A 253 11.66 8.52 4.99
CA VAL A 253 10.73 7.63 4.29
C VAL A 253 11.53 6.49 3.67
N ARG A 254 11.23 5.23 4.02
CA ARG A 254 12.08 4.09 3.69
C ARG A 254 11.31 2.83 3.34
N HIS A 255 11.94 1.97 2.56
CA HIS A 255 11.65 0.54 2.63
C HIS A 255 12.09 0.00 3.99
N ALA A 256 11.43 -1.05 4.45
CA ALA A 256 11.82 -1.74 5.67
C ALA A 256 11.45 -3.23 5.61
N THR A 257 12.00 -3.99 6.54
CA THR A 257 11.60 -5.38 6.82
C THR A 257 11.28 -5.51 8.30
N ILE A 258 10.54 -6.55 8.66
CA ILE A 258 10.30 -6.91 10.06
C ILE A 258 11.06 -8.20 10.33
N VAL A 259 12.00 -8.15 11.26
CA VAL A 259 12.83 -9.29 11.67
C VAL A 259 12.64 -9.51 13.16
N ASN A 260 12.15 -10.69 13.55
CA ASN A 260 11.85 -11.04 14.94
C ASN A 260 10.89 -10.04 15.66
N GLY A 261 10.00 -9.40 14.90
CA GLY A 261 9.08 -8.40 15.43
C GLY A 261 9.61 -6.97 15.45
N GLU A 262 10.87 -6.77 15.12
CA GLU A 262 11.51 -5.44 15.07
C GLU A 262 11.54 -4.89 13.65
N LEU A 263 11.34 -3.58 13.52
CA LEU A 263 11.46 -2.87 12.25
C LEU A 263 12.94 -2.67 11.90
N VAL A 264 13.35 -3.18 10.77
CA VAL A 264 14.70 -2.98 10.23
C VAL A 264 14.60 -2.05 9.03
N PRO A 265 15.00 -0.76 9.17
CA PRO A 265 14.98 0.19 8.07
C PRO A 265 15.92 -0.22 6.93
N GLY A 266 15.45 -0.11 5.72
CA GLY A 266 16.17 -0.36 4.49
C GLY A 266 16.49 0.93 3.73
N ASN A 267 16.50 0.84 2.41
CA ASN A 267 16.82 1.96 1.52
C ASN A 267 15.84 3.12 1.67
N VAL A 268 16.37 4.32 1.61
CA VAL A 268 15.59 5.55 1.55
C VAL A 268 14.74 5.57 0.27
N ILE A 269 13.51 5.99 0.39
CA ILE A 269 12.64 6.27 -0.74
C ILE A 269 12.71 7.78 -1.01
N ASN A 270 13.19 8.16 -2.18
CA ASN A 270 13.27 9.55 -2.57
C ASN A 270 11.89 10.18 -2.65
N LYS A 271 11.81 11.47 -2.30
CA LYS A 271 10.58 12.24 -2.48
C LYS A 271 10.13 12.17 -3.94
N PRO A 272 8.89 11.77 -4.21
CA PRO A 272 8.37 11.73 -5.57
C PRO A 272 8.46 13.11 -6.22
N ALA A 273 8.87 13.15 -7.49
CA ALA A 273 8.79 14.38 -8.25
C ALA A 273 7.31 14.79 -8.38
N SER A 274 7.04 16.08 -8.30
CA SER A 274 5.72 16.65 -8.59
C SER A 274 5.46 16.61 -10.11
N THR A 275 5.39 15.40 -10.69
CA THR A 275 5.19 15.21 -12.12
C THR A 275 3.71 15.07 -12.44
N GLU A 276 3.29 15.78 -13.50
CA GLU A 276 2.01 15.49 -14.16
C GLU A 276 2.07 14.05 -14.68
N VAL A 277 1.11 13.23 -14.26
CA VAL A 277 1.00 11.86 -14.77
C VAL A 277 0.51 11.93 -16.20
N SER A 278 1.26 11.31 -17.11
CA SER A 278 0.81 11.13 -18.47
C SER A 278 -0.53 10.38 -18.50
N THR A 279 -1.43 10.81 -19.34
CA THR A 279 -2.76 10.24 -19.56
C THR A 279 -2.77 8.73 -19.90
N GLU A 280 -1.63 8.16 -20.25
CA GLU A 280 -1.50 6.74 -20.64
C GLU A 280 -1.71 5.73 -19.49
N SER A 281 -1.27 6.04 -18.26
CA SER A 281 -1.44 5.09 -17.15
C SER A 281 -2.91 4.97 -16.72
N MET A 282 -3.66 6.05 -16.83
CA MET A 282 -5.08 6.10 -16.47
C MET A 282 -5.98 5.39 -17.48
N THR A 283 -5.58 5.38 -18.77
CA THR A 283 -6.32 4.68 -19.82
C THR A 283 -6.30 3.16 -19.59
N LYS A 284 -5.18 2.63 -19.09
CA LYS A 284 -5.08 1.20 -18.74
C LYS A 284 -5.91 0.83 -17.51
N GLU A 285 -5.94 1.68 -16.49
CA GLU A 285 -6.71 1.43 -15.27
C GLU A 285 -8.23 1.56 -15.53
N LYS A 286 -8.64 2.52 -16.33
CA LYS A 286 -10.03 2.69 -16.77
C LYS A 286 -10.48 1.53 -17.66
N ALA A 287 -9.63 1.05 -18.57
CA ALA A 287 -9.94 -0.11 -19.41
C ALA A 287 -10.10 -1.41 -18.59
N VAL A 288 -9.32 -1.59 -17.52
CA VAL A 288 -9.48 -2.72 -16.59
C VAL A 288 -10.78 -2.62 -15.79
N LYS A 289 -11.19 -1.42 -15.37
CA LYS A 289 -12.50 -1.20 -14.70
C LYS A 289 -13.68 -1.47 -15.62
N GLU A 290 -13.63 -0.99 -16.87
CA GLU A 290 -14.71 -1.18 -17.85
C GLU A 290 -14.85 -2.64 -18.31
N THR A 291 -13.74 -3.39 -18.44
CA THR A 291 -13.80 -4.83 -18.79
C THR A 291 -14.37 -5.70 -17.64
N LYS A 292 -14.22 -5.29 -16.39
CA LYS A 292 -14.83 -5.98 -15.25
C LYS A 292 -16.33 -5.67 -15.09
N ALA A 293 -16.78 -4.46 -15.46
CA ALA A 293 -18.18 -4.04 -15.36
C ALA A 293 -19.10 -4.66 -16.42
N THR A 294 -18.57 -5.22 -17.49
CA THR A 294 -19.34 -5.79 -18.62
C THR A 294 -19.50 -7.31 -18.58
N LYS A 295 -19.10 -7.98 -17.49
CA LYS A 295 -19.34 -9.42 -17.34
C LYS A 295 -20.79 -9.64 -16.89
N PRO A 296 -21.66 -10.26 -17.71
CA PRO A 296 -23.05 -10.52 -17.30
C PRO A 296 -23.08 -11.56 -16.17
N VAL A 297 -24.05 -11.38 -15.28
CA VAL A 297 -24.40 -12.25 -14.15
C VAL A 297 -24.85 -13.62 -14.66
#